data_7703dced1a435df66432f7fa43312e91
#
_entry.id   7703dced1a435df66432f7fa43312e91
#
_cell.length_a   1.000
_cell.length_b   1.000
_cell.length_c   1.000
_cell.angle_alpha   90.00
_cell.angle_beta   90.00
_cell.angle_gamma   90.00
#
_symmetry.space_group_name_H-M   'P 1'
#
loop_
_entity.id
_entity.type
_entity.pdbx_description
1 polymer ?
#
loop_
_entity_poly.entity_id
_entity_poly.type
_entity_poly.pdbx_seq_one_letter_code
_entity_poly.pdbx_strand_id
1 'polypeptide(L)' 'MIEVTRFNGRKLVINAELVKFVESTPDTLITLTTNDRILVKDKVEEVVEKIIQYQRLIRNGIEKK' A
#
# COMPACT_ATOMS: atom_id res chain seq x y z
N MET A 1 2.72 -2.24 -7.48
CA MET A 1 2.71 -0.82 -7.08
C MET A 1 1.31 -0.40 -6.68
N ILE A 2 1.21 0.34 -5.60
CA ILE A 2 -0.08 0.90 -5.17
C ILE A 2 0.11 2.39 -4.95
N GLU A 3 -0.97 3.14 -5.17
CA GLU A 3 -0.93 4.59 -4.95
C GLU A 3 -1.68 4.92 -3.67
N VAL A 4 -1.07 5.75 -2.84
CA VAL A 4 -1.66 6.23 -1.60
C VAL A 4 -1.53 7.74 -1.53
N THR A 5 -2.27 8.37 -0.62
CA THR A 5 -2.24 9.81 -0.44
C THR A 5 -1.60 10.12 0.90
N ARG A 6 -0.49 10.86 0.88
CA ARG A 6 0.18 11.27 2.10
C ARG A 6 -0.65 12.33 2.82
N PHE A 7 -0.32 12.56 4.08
CA PHE A 7 -1.06 13.53 4.89
C PHE A 7 -0.98 14.95 4.33
N ASN A 8 0.07 15.25 3.61
CA ASN A 8 0.19 16.57 2.97
C ASN A 8 -0.60 16.66 1.66
N GLY A 9 -1.36 15.63 1.31
CA GLY A 9 -2.18 15.61 0.11
C GLY A 9 -1.48 15.14 -1.14
N ARG A 10 -0.19 14.86 -1.07
CA ARG A 10 0.56 14.41 -2.23
C ARG A 10 0.38 12.92 -2.45
N LYS A 11 0.28 12.54 -3.70
CA LYS A 11 0.21 11.13 -4.05
C LYS A 11 1.60 10.49 -3.96
N LEU A 12 1.61 9.24 -3.55
CA LEU A 12 2.83 8.46 -3.44
C LEU A 12 2.57 7.07 -3.96
N VAL A 13 3.44 6.60 -4.85
CA VAL A 13 3.35 5.23 -5.36
C VAL A 13 4.40 4.41 -4.63
N ILE A 14 3.97 3.32 -4.00
CA ILE A 14 4.89 2.46 -3.25
C ILE A 14 4.84 1.05 -3.81
N ASN A 15 5.94 0.33 -3.63
CA ASN A 15 6.02 -1.07 -4.02
C ASN A 15 5.30 -1.89 -2.96
N ALA A 16 4.16 -2.46 -3.33
CA ALA A 16 3.33 -3.21 -2.40
C ALA A 16 4.06 -4.40 -1.79
N GLU A 17 5.06 -4.93 -2.48
CA GLU A 17 5.81 -6.07 -1.97
C GLU A 17 6.75 -5.69 -0.84
N LEU A 18 7.01 -4.41 -0.65
CA LEU A 18 7.86 -3.93 0.45
C LEU A 18 7.05 -3.56 1.68
N VAL A 19 5.72 -3.68 1.63
CA VAL A 19 4.88 -3.35 2.78
C VAL A 19 4.98 -4.47 3.81
N LYS A 20 5.35 -4.08 5.03
CA LYS A 20 5.50 -5.01 6.13
C LYS A 20 4.27 -4.98 7.04
N PHE A 21 3.86 -3.79 7.43
CA PHE A 21 2.69 -3.60 8.30
C PHE A 21 1.83 -2.45 7.79
N VAL A 22 0.53 -2.57 8.01
CA VAL A 22 -0.41 -1.47 7.83
C VAL A 22 -1.19 -1.37 9.13
N GLU A 23 -1.12 -0.21 9.79
CA GLU A 23 -1.73 -0.01 11.09
C GLU A 23 -2.66 1.20 11.05
N SER A 24 -3.58 1.26 12.02
CA SER A 24 -4.54 2.36 12.10
C SER A 24 -4.66 2.82 13.55
N THR A 25 -3.63 3.53 14.05
CA THR A 25 -3.61 3.97 15.44
C THR A 25 -2.88 5.31 15.56
N PRO A 26 -3.58 6.42 15.54
CA PRO A 26 -4.98 6.64 15.14
C PRO A 26 -5.12 6.75 13.63
N ASP A 27 -4.03 7.01 12.89
CA ASP A 27 -4.04 7.21 11.45
C ASP A 27 -3.42 6.01 10.76
N THR A 28 -3.67 5.89 9.48
CA THR A 28 -3.12 4.78 8.71
C THR A 28 -1.61 4.97 8.56
N LEU A 29 -0.86 4.01 9.07
CA LEU A 29 0.60 4.01 9.01
C LEU A 29 1.06 2.77 8.26
N ILE A 30 1.82 2.99 7.19
CA ILE A 30 2.38 1.90 6.40
C ILE A 30 3.86 1.79 6.76
N THR A 31 4.28 0.60 7.19
CA THR A 31 5.68 0.34 7.50
C THR A 31 6.24 -0.57 6.42
N LEU A 32 7.33 -0.14 5.80
CA LEU A 32 7.99 -0.91 4.76
C LEU A 32 9.06 -1.81 5.36
N THR A 33 9.50 -2.79 4.58
CA THR A 33 10.55 -3.70 5.03
C THR A 33 11.88 -2.99 5.28
N THR A 34 12.04 -1.80 4.71
CA THR A 34 13.21 -0.95 4.96
C THR A 34 13.08 -0.19 6.27
N ASN A 35 11.98 -0.38 7.00
CA ASN A 35 11.64 0.32 8.24
C ASN A 35 11.22 1.77 8.01
N ASP A 36 10.99 2.16 6.78
CA ASP A 36 10.37 3.45 6.50
C ASP A 36 8.91 3.42 6.92
N ARG A 37 8.44 4.50 7.52
CA ARG A 37 7.06 4.63 7.98
C ARG A 37 6.40 5.78 7.24
N ILE A 38 5.22 5.51 6.71
CA ILE A 38 4.52 6.49 5.88
C ILE A 38 3.11 6.65 6.41
N LEU A 39 2.77 7.87 6.83
CA LEU A 39 1.41 8.22 7.23
C LEU A 39 0.61 8.60 6.00
N VAL A 40 -0.56 7.99 5.82
CA VAL A 40 -1.40 8.25 4.66
C VAL A 40 -2.82 8.55 5.09
N LYS A 41 -3.57 9.20 4.22
CA LYS A 41 -4.97 9.53 4.45
C LYS A 41 -5.89 8.38 4.12
N ASP A 42 -5.43 7.45 3.28
CA ASP A 42 -6.22 6.30 2.89
C ASP A 42 -6.56 5.48 4.13
N LYS A 43 -7.75 4.88 4.14
CA LYS A 43 -8.13 4.00 5.24
C LYS A 43 -7.37 2.68 5.13
N VAL A 44 -7.18 2.01 6.28
CA VAL A 44 -6.49 0.72 6.27
C VAL A 44 -7.16 -0.23 5.30
N GLU A 45 -8.49 -0.27 5.30
CA GLU A 45 -9.23 -1.16 4.42
C GLU A 45 -8.93 -0.87 2.95
N GLU A 46 -8.79 0.42 2.62
CA GLU A 46 -8.49 0.80 1.25
C GLU A 46 -7.08 0.37 0.85
N VAL A 47 -6.12 0.54 1.76
CA VAL A 47 -4.74 0.14 1.48
C VAL A 47 -4.67 -1.37 1.31
N VAL A 48 -5.30 -2.12 2.19
CA VAL A 48 -5.31 -3.57 2.11
C VAL A 48 -5.94 -4.03 0.81
N GLU A 49 -7.04 -3.40 0.41
CA GLU A 49 -7.71 -3.76 -0.84
C GLU A 49 -6.81 -3.49 -2.04
N LYS A 50 -6.09 -2.38 -2.03
CA LYS A 50 -5.16 -2.07 -3.12
C LYS A 50 -4.06 -3.11 -3.22
N ILE A 51 -3.56 -3.58 -2.09
CA ILE A 51 -2.51 -4.59 -2.07
C ILE A 51 -3.05 -5.91 -2.62
N ILE A 52 -4.26 -6.29 -2.21
CA ILE A 52 -4.87 -7.51 -2.71
C ILE A 52 -5.07 -7.44 -4.22
N GLN A 53 -5.57 -6.31 -4.71
CA GLN A 53 -5.79 -6.14 -6.14
C GLN A 53 -4.49 -6.18 -6.91
N TYR A 54 -3.44 -5.60 -6.35
CA TYR A 54 -2.12 -5.65 -6.96
C TYR A 54 -1.64 -7.09 -7.09
N GLN A 55 -1.81 -7.88 -6.04
CA GLN A 55 -1.38 -9.27 -6.06
C GLN A 55 -2.17 -10.09 -7.09
N ARG A 56 -3.47 -9.83 -7.19
CA ARG A 56 -4.31 -10.50 -8.19
C ARG A 56 -3.88 -10.14 -9.60
N LEU A 57 -3.58 -8.87 -9.82
CA LEU A 57 -3.17 -8.40 -11.13
C LEU A 57 -1.88 -9.05 -11.58
N ILE A 58 -0.91 -9.15 -10.67
CA ILE A 58 0.37 -9.77 -11.00
C ILE A 58 0.18 -11.24 -11.32
N ARG A 59 -0.62 -11.94 -10.52
CA ARG A 59 -0.86 -13.36 -10.75
C ARG A 59 -1.54 -13.58 -12.10
N ASN A 60 -2.58 -12.80 -12.38
CA ASN A 60 -3.30 -12.93 -13.65
C ASN A 60 -2.43 -12.55 -14.83
N GLY A 61 -1.63 -11.52 -14.67
CA GLY A 61 -0.72 -11.10 -15.73
C GLY A 61 0.29 -12.18 -16.08
N ILE A 62 0.82 -12.86 -15.06
CA ILE A 62 1.75 -13.95 -15.28
C ILE A 62 1.06 -15.12 -15.98
N GLU A 63 -0.15 -15.44 -15.56
CA GLU A 63 -0.89 -16.56 -16.12
C GLU A 63 -1.26 -16.34 -17.59
N LYS A 64 -1.44 -15.10 -17.97
CA LYS A 64 -1.84 -14.78 -19.34
C LYS A 64 -0.69 -14.86 -20.32
N LYS A 65 0.49 -14.97 -19.84
CA LYS A 65 1.65 -15.11 -20.71
C LYS A 65 1.95 -16.56 -21.00
#